data_e815d3b392c707563324eebacfbf6a7d
#
_entry.id   e815d3b392c707563324eebacfbf6a7d
#
_cell.length_a   1.000
_cell.length_b   1.000
_cell.length_c   1.000
_cell.angle_alpha   90.00
_cell.angle_beta   90.00
_cell.angle_gamma   90.00
#
_symmetry.space_group_name_H-M   'P 1'
#
loop_
_entity.id
_entity.type
_entity.pdbx_description
1 polymer ?
#
loop_
_entity_poly.entity_id
_entity_poly.type
_entity_poly.pdbx_seq_one_letter_code
_entity_poly.pdbx_strand_id
1 'polypeptide(L)'
;ARLDEDLRKIEALSKSVGRRVLLKSKTDNLVDDIMLTGSCNVRLALKYPTVPSRQYPKKVQKTTDVVVKLLSRYPLVEPIAEITTPIFHPNVYASGKICLGTKWLPSEGLDLVIKRIIQIITFDDTILNDASVANRHALNWYRGAIKRDPLAFPTDVFEIIEPQSAIPVSWSDVPSEVSATGG
;
A
#
# COMPACT_ATOMS: atom_id res chain seq x y z
N ALA A 1 9.65 17.37 9.69
CA ALA A 1 8.34 17.23 10.35
C ALA A 1 7.73 15.86 10.06
N ARG A 2 6.59 15.53 10.68
CA ARG A 2 5.95 14.19 10.53
C ARG A 2 5.61 13.86 9.08
N LEU A 3 5.02 14.80 8.35
CA LEU A 3 4.65 14.59 6.94
C LEU A 3 5.88 14.28 6.07
N ASP A 4 7.00 14.95 6.27
CA ASP A 4 8.22 14.66 5.51
C ASP A 4 8.76 13.26 5.78
N GLU A 5 8.62 12.78 7.01
CA GLU A 5 8.95 11.41 7.37
C GLU A 5 8.04 10.41 6.66
N ASP A 6 6.74 10.66 6.67
CA ASP A 6 5.76 9.82 5.99
C ASP A 6 6.00 9.77 4.48
N LEU A 7 6.30 10.90 3.84
CA LEU A 7 6.62 10.95 2.41
C LEU A 7 7.88 10.15 2.08
N ARG A 8 8.93 10.24 2.92
CA ARG A 8 10.13 9.41 2.76
C ARG A 8 9.83 7.92 2.91
N LYS A 9 8.96 7.54 3.85
CA LYS A 9 8.52 6.14 4.03
C LYS A 9 7.72 5.65 2.82
N ILE A 10 6.86 6.49 2.24
CA ILE A 10 6.13 6.18 1.01
C ILE A 10 7.10 5.97 -0.16
N GLU A 11 8.11 6.82 -0.29
CA GLU A 11 9.12 6.67 -1.33
C GLU A 11 9.94 5.37 -1.14
N ALA A 12 10.34 5.06 0.08
CA ALA A 12 11.02 3.80 0.41
C ALA A 12 10.13 2.59 0.08
N LEU A 13 8.85 2.64 0.44
CA LEU A 13 7.87 1.62 0.07
C LEU A 13 7.76 1.48 -1.45
N SER A 14 7.67 2.59 -2.20
CA SER A 14 7.63 2.58 -3.66
C SER A 14 8.82 1.81 -4.26
N LYS A 15 10.02 2.06 -3.73
CA LYS A 15 11.24 1.36 -4.17
C LYS A 15 11.17 -0.15 -3.83
N SER A 16 10.74 -0.49 -2.62
CA SER A 16 10.67 -1.89 -2.15
C SER A 16 9.62 -2.75 -2.86
N VAL A 17 8.66 -2.13 -3.55
CA VAL A 17 7.63 -2.83 -4.34
C VAL A 17 7.79 -2.63 -5.85
N GLY A 18 9.00 -2.39 -6.33
CA GLY A 18 9.28 -2.24 -7.75
C GLY A 18 8.56 -1.07 -8.41
N ARG A 19 8.41 0.05 -7.69
CA ARG A 19 7.70 1.28 -8.13
C ARG A 19 6.24 1.04 -8.53
N ARG A 20 5.58 0.12 -7.85
CA ARG A 20 4.13 -0.12 -8.01
C ARG A 20 3.28 0.88 -7.21
N VAL A 21 3.87 1.60 -6.27
CA VAL A 21 3.27 2.73 -5.55
C VAL A 21 3.85 4.02 -6.13
N LEU A 22 3.01 4.85 -6.74
CA LEU A 22 3.42 6.12 -7.34
C LEU A 22 2.76 7.29 -6.61
N LEU A 23 3.57 8.18 -6.06
CA LEU A 23 3.10 9.43 -5.49
C LEU A 23 2.79 10.41 -6.64
N LYS A 24 1.54 10.85 -6.75
CA LYS A 24 1.06 11.82 -7.75
C LYS A 24 1.03 13.26 -7.24
N SER A 25 1.06 13.45 -5.93
CA SER A 25 1.07 14.78 -5.33
C SER A 25 2.44 15.45 -5.50
N LYS A 26 2.45 16.73 -5.80
CA LYS A 26 3.67 17.54 -5.70
C LYS A 26 3.99 17.71 -4.21
N THR A 27 5.14 17.20 -3.77
CA THR A 27 5.55 17.22 -2.36
C THR A 27 5.79 18.63 -1.83
N ASP A 28 6.14 19.58 -2.70
CA ASP A 28 6.56 20.93 -2.30
C ASP A 28 5.43 21.78 -1.70
N ASN A 29 4.17 21.43 -1.95
CA ASN A 29 3.01 22.22 -1.50
C ASN A 29 2.18 21.52 -0.40
N LEU A 30 2.47 20.26 -0.03
CA LEU A 30 1.62 19.51 0.90
C LEU A 30 1.64 20.09 2.33
N VAL A 31 2.79 20.61 2.77
CA VAL A 31 2.92 21.22 4.11
C VAL A 31 2.21 22.57 4.14
N ASP A 32 2.35 23.35 3.08
CA ASP A 32 1.69 24.66 2.96
C ASP A 32 0.17 24.49 2.85
N ASP A 33 -0.31 23.47 2.15
CA ASP A 33 -1.73 23.14 2.06
C ASP A 33 -2.34 22.83 3.44
N ILE A 34 -1.64 22.09 4.29
CA ILE A 34 -2.10 21.84 5.67
C ILE A 34 -2.18 23.13 6.47
N MET A 35 -1.18 24.00 6.35
CA MET A 35 -1.14 25.24 7.10
C MET A 35 -2.23 26.23 6.65
N LEU A 36 -2.51 26.28 5.34
CA LEU A 36 -3.48 27.23 4.76
C LEU A 36 -4.93 26.73 4.83
N THR A 37 -5.16 25.44 4.60
CA THR A 37 -6.52 24.87 4.46
C THR A 37 -6.93 23.95 5.61
N GLY A 38 -6.02 23.65 6.54
CA GLY A 38 -6.23 22.69 7.62
C GLY A 38 -6.31 21.22 7.16
N SER A 39 -6.01 20.95 5.90
CA SER A 39 -5.96 19.57 5.37
C SER A 39 -5.06 19.49 4.13
N CYS A 40 -4.51 18.31 3.88
CA CYS A 40 -3.85 18.03 2.61
C CYS A 40 -4.29 16.69 2.02
N ASN A 41 -4.11 16.54 0.71
CA ASN A 41 -4.43 15.33 -0.04
C ASN A 41 -3.16 14.70 -0.61
N VAL A 42 -2.79 13.54 -0.10
CA VAL A 42 -1.74 12.70 -0.69
C VAL A 42 -2.39 11.82 -1.77
N ARG A 43 -2.02 12.05 -3.03
CA ARG A 43 -2.57 11.33 -4.18
C ARG A 43 -1.60 10.27 -4.65
N LEU A 44 -2.10 9.05 -4.81
CA LEU A 44 -1.32 7.87 -5.15
C LEU A 44 -1.94 7.14 -6.33
N ALA A 45 -1.08 6.51 -7.16
CA ALA A 45 -1.49 5.46 -8.07
C ALA A 45 -0.86 4.13 -7.63
N LEU A 46 -1.69 3.15 -7.38
CA LEU A 46 -1.29 1.81 -6.97
C LEU A 46 -1.43 0.86 -8.17
N LYS A 47 -0.31 0.37 -8.68
CA LYS A 47 -0.27 -0.56 -9.83
C LYS A 47 -0.50 -2.00 -9.38
N TYR A 48 -1.67 -2.23 -8.82
CA TYR A 48 -2.15 -3.54 -8.40
C TYR A 48 -3.51 -3.81 -9.05
N PRO A 49 -3.71 -4.97 -9.69
CA PRO A 49 -4.99 -5.33 -10.26
C PRO A 49 -6.04 -5.46 -9.17
N THR A 50 -7.24 -4.95 -9.44
CA THR A 50 -8.39 -5.06 -8.56
C THR A 50 -9.67 -5.31 -9.34
N VAL A 51 -10.75 -5.51 -8.63
CA VAL A 51 -12.10 -5.81 -9.15
C VAL A 51 -12.86 -4.50 -9.37
N PRO A 52 -13.09 -4.05 -10.63
CA PRO A 52 -13.84 -2.83 -10.89
C PRO A 52 -15.37 -3.03 -10.84
N SER A 53 -15.83 -4.27 -11.06
CA SER A 53 -17.26 -4.62 -11.10
C SER A 53 -17.46 -6.13 -11.00
N ARG A 54 -18.72 -6.59 -10.99
CA ARG A 54 -19.08 -8.01 -11.03
C ARG A 54 -18.60 -8.76 -12.28
N GLN A 55 -18.07 -8.06 -13.28
CA GLN A 55 -17.53 -8.66 -14.51
C GLN A 55 -16.10 -9.18 -14.38
N TYR A 56 -15.50 -9.06 -13.20
CA TYR A 56 -14.22 -9.68 -12.90
C TYR A 56 -14.33 -11.23 -12.98
N PRO A 57 -13.34 -11.97 -13.52
CA PRO A 57 -12.03 -11.52 -14.04
C PRO A 57 -12.03 -11.05 -15.50
N LYS A 58 -13.18 -11.00 -16.20
CA LYS A 58 -13.25 -10.51 -17.59
C LYS A 58 -12.84 -9.04 -17.71
N LYS A 59 -13.16 -8.23 -16.70
CA LYS A 59 -12.71 -6.85 -16.57
C LYS A 59 -11.87 -6.70 -15.31
N VAL A 60 -10.68 -6.14 -15.47
CA VAL A 60 -9.71 -5.91 -14.39
C VAL A 60 -9.31 -4.44 -14.38
N GLN A 61 -9.32 -3.81 -13.22
CA GLN A 61 -8.73 -2.50 -13.00
C GLN A 61 -7.26 -2.68 -12.64
N LYS A 62 -6.34 -2.30 -13.55
CA LYS A 62 -4.89 -2.55 -13.38
C LYS A 62 -4.19 -1.55 -12.48
N THR A 63 -4.72 -0.34 -12.37
CA THR A 63 -4.18 0.73 -11.54
C THR A 63 -5.30 1.36 -10.74
N THR A 64 -5.10 1.46 -9.43
CA THR A 64 -6.06 2.05 -8.51
C THR A 64 -5.56 3.42 -8.07
N ASP A 65 -6.34 4.47 -8.32
CA ASP A 65 -6.06 5.81 -7.83
C ASP A 65 -6.65 6.00 -6.44
N VAL A 66 -5.82 6.48 -5.53
CA VAL A 66 -6.18 6.67 -4.12
C VAL A 66 -5.86 8.08 -3.69
N VAL A 67 -6.74 8.67 -2.91
CA VAL A 67 -6.52 9.94 -2.21
C VAL A 67 -6.53 9.66 -0.71
N VAL A 68 -5.43 9.99 -0.04
CA VAL A 68 -5.33 9.96 1.42
C VAL A 68 -5.41 11.39 1.92
N LYS A 69 -6.52 11.74 2.57
CA LYS A 69 -6.77 13.05 3.16
C LYS A 69 -6.24 13.11 4.58
N LEU A 70 -5.35 14.03 4.84
CA LEU A 70 -4.80 14.34 6.15
C LEU A 70 -5.45 15.63 6.67
N LEU A 71 -6.06 15.56 7.85
CA LEU A 71 -6.70 16.70 8.49
C LEU A 71 -5.69 17.46 9.36
N SER A 72 -6.02 18.69 9.77
CA SER A 72 -5.14 19.60 10.52
C SER A 72 -4.52 18.99 11.78
N ARG A 73 -5.21 18.04 12.41
CA ARG A 73 -4.72 17.34 13.62
C ARG A 73 -3.97 16.04 13.31
N TYR A 74 -3.64 15.77 12.05
CA TYR A 74 -2.80 14.63 11.72
C TYR A 74 -1.42 14.75 12.40
N PRO A 75 -0.85 13.70 12.99
CA PRO A 75 -1.30 12.31 13.02
C PRO A 75 -2.24 11.93 14.18
N LEU A 76 -2.69 12.87 15.00
CA LEU A 76 -3.60 12.59 16.13
C LEU A 76 -4.99 12.15 15.66
N VAL A 77 -5.38 12.55 14.45
CA VAL A 77 -6.62 12.15 13.78
C VAL A 77 -6.29 11.20 12.63
N GLU A 78 -7.09 10.15 12.51
CA GLU A 78 -6.95 9.13 11.46
C GLU A 78 -7.01 9.75 10.06
N PRO A 79 -6.12 9.35 9.13
CA PRO A 79 -6.24 9.71 7.73
C PRO A 79 -7.46 9.05 7.09
N ILE A 80 -8.10 9.76 6.16
CA ILE A 80 -9.24 9.25 5.39
C ILE A 80 -8.72 8.82 4.03
N ALA A 81 -8.94 7.55 3.66
CA ALA A 81 -8.55 7.04 2.36
C ALA A 81 -9.77 6.83 1.46
N GLU A 82 -9.66 7.26 0.21
CA GLU A 82 -10.71 7.13 -0.80
C GLU A 82 -10.13 6.64 -2.13
N ILE A 83 -10.81 5.69 -2.77
CA ILE A 83 -10.49 5.21 -4.12
C ILE A 83 -11.33 6.00 -5.11
N THR A 84 -10.68 6.54 -6.15
CA THR A 84 -11.32 7.37 -7.18
C THR A 84 -11.52 6.64 -8.51
N THR A 85 -10.88 5.49 -8.69
CA THR A 85 -11.11 4.59 -9.84
C THR A 85 -12.22 3.57 -9.53
N PRO A 86 -12.84 2.95 -10.55
CA PRO A 86 -13.86 1.93 -10.32
C PRO A 86 -13.36 0.78 -9.44
N ILE A 87 -14.11 0.46 -8.40
CA ILE A 87 -13.85 -0.67 -7.50
C ILE A 87 -15.15 -1.27 -6.97
N PHE A 88 -15.19 -2.60 -6.87
CA PHE A 88 -16.31 -3.34 -6.30
C PHE A 88 -15.78 -4.28 -5.20
N HIS A 89 -15.75 -3.78 -3.96
CA HIS A 89 -15.05 -4.42 -2.85
C HIS A 89 -15.87 -4.37 -1.56
N PRO A 90 -15.86 -5.44 -0.73
CA PRO A 90 -16.60 -5.48 0.54
C PRO A 90 -16.25 -4.35 1.52
N ASN A 91 -15.00 -3.91 1.56
CA ASN A 91 -14.51 -2.89 2.49
C ASN A 91 -14.46 -1.46 1.90
N VAL A 92 -15.09 -1.24 0.74
CA VAL A 92 -15.14 0.07 0.09
C VAL A 92 -16.60 0.51 -0.06
N TYR A 93 -16.91 1.69 0.48
CA TYR A 93 -18.23 2.31 0.38
C TYR A 93 -18.51 2.77 -1.07
N ALA A 94 -19.77 2.98 -1.39
CA ALA A 94 -20.16 3.52 -2.71
C ALA A 94 -19.52 4.88 -3.04
N SER A 95 -19.15 5.67 -2.02
CA SER A 95 -18.39 6.91 -2.17
C SER A 95 -16.92 6.73 -2.55
N GLY A 96 -16.40 5.50 -2.51
CA GLY A 96 -14.97 5.21 -2.64
C GLY A 96 -14.21 5.22 -1.33
N LYS A 97 -14.80 5.68 -0.22
CA LYS A 97 -14.15 5.65 1.09
C LYS A 97 -13.82 4.21 1.49
N ILE A 98 -12.61 4.01 1.98
CA ILE A 98 -12.12 2.70 2.42
C ILE A 98 -12.41 2.52 3.91
N CYS A 99 -12.98 1.38 4.29
CA CYS A 99 -13.00 0.90 5.66
C CYS A 99 -11.69 0.16 5.93
N LEU A 100 -10.74 0.81 6.60
CA LEU A 100 -9.41 0.22 6.87
C LEU A 100 -9.45 -0.92 7.91
N GLY A 101 -10.51 -0.98 8.71
CA GLY A 101 -10.75 -2.10 9.65
C GLY A 101 -9.80 -2.19 10.85
N THR A 102 -8.98 -1.15 11.09
CA THR A 102 -8.07 -1.06 12.23
C THR A 102 -8.27 0.23 12.98
N LYS A 103 -7.84 0.24 14.24
CA LYS A 103 -7.73 1.47 15.02
C LYS A 103 -6.43 2.17 14.64
N TRP A 104 -6.55 3.43 14.25
CA TRP A 104 -5.39 4.28 13.96
C TRP A 104 -4.59 4.58 15.24
N LEU A 105 -3.27 4.48 15.12
CA LEU A 105 -2.33 4.91 16.15
C LEU A 105 -1.47 6.06 15.58
N PRO A 106 -1.34 7.18 16.31
CA PRO A 106 -0.55 8.33 15.84
C PRO A 106 0.94 8.02 15.54
N SER A 107 1.45 6.91 16.09
CA SER A 107 2.81 6.40 15.81
C SER A 107 2.93 5.67 14.48
N GLU A 108 1.80 5.25 13.87
CA GLU A 108 1.82 4.57 12.57
C GLU A 108 2.14 5.55 11.44
N GLY A 109 2.93 5.10 10.46
CA GLY A 109 3.25 5.87 9.25
C GLY A 109 2.21 5.69 8.14
N LEU A 110 2.17 6.61 7.20
CA LEU A 110 1.32 6.50 6.01
C LEU A 110 1.70 5.30 5.13
N ASP A 111 2.95 4.85 5.16
CA ASP A 111 3.37 3.63 4.48
C ASP A 111 2.61 2.39 4.94
N LEU A 112 2.28 2.29 6.24
CA LEU A 112 1.46 1.20 6.77
C LEU A 112 0.00 1.30 6.29
N VAL A 113 -0.55 2.51 6.22
CA VAL A 113 -1.88 2.75 5.64
C VAL A 113 -1.90 2.30 4.17
N ILE A 114 -0.88 2.66 3.40
CA ILE A 114 -0.78 2.29 1.97
C ILE A 114 -0.63 0.78 1.80
N LYS A 115 0.21 0.13 2.59
CA LYS A 115 0.34 -1.35 2.59
C LYS A 115 -1.02 -2.01 2.82
N ARG A 116 -1.77 -1.51 3.81
CA ARG A 116 -3.10 -2.02 4.10
C ARG A 116 -4.09 -1.78 2.96
N ILE A 117 -4.04 -0.60 2.32
CA ILE A 117 -4.87 -0.33 1.13
C ILE A 117 -4.54 -1.31 0.00
N ILE A 118 -3.26 -1.61 -0.24
CA ILE A 118 -2.84 -2.58 -1.25
C ILE A 118 -3.43 -3.97 -0.93
N GLN A 119 -3.32 -4.43 0.30
CA GLN A 119 -3.92 -5.70 0.73
C GLN A 119 -5.44 -5.71 0.53
N ILE A 120 -6.13 -4.61 0.86
CA ILE A 120 -7.58 -4.49 0.61
C ILE A 120 -7.87 -4.63 -0.88
N ILE A 121 -7.29 -3.81 -1.75
CA ILE A 121 -7.62 -3.79 -3.17
C ILE A 121 -7.23 -5.08 -3.90
N THR A 122 -6.27 -5.83 -3.37
CA THR A 122 -5.88 -7.15 -3.90
C THR A 122 -6.70 -8.30 -3.32
N PHE A 123 -7.65 -8.04 -2.43
CA PHE A 123 -8.46 -9.07 -1.77
C PHE A 123 -7.61 -10.08 -0.97
N ASP A 124 -6.65 -9.57 -0.22
CA ASP A 124 -5.91 -10.37 0.75
C ASP A 124 -6.88 -10.89 1.83
N ASP A 125 -6.99 -12.20 1.97
CA ASP A 125 -7.95 -12.84 2.88
C ASP A 125 -7.64 -12.57 4.35
N THR A 126 -6.41 -12.25 4.69
CA THR A 126 -5.99 -11.95 6.07
C THR A 126 -6.58 -10.65 6.61
N ILE A 127 -7.05 -9.75 5.74
CA ILE A 127 -7.60 -8.44 6.13
C ILE A 127 -9.06 -8.24 5.77
N LEU A 128 -9.67 -9.16 5.03
CA LEU A 128 -11.11 -9.13 4.75
C LEU A 128 -11.89 -9.34 6.03
N ASN A 129 -12.62 -8.32 6.47
CA ASN A 129 -13.41 -8.35 7.68
C ASN A 129 -14.90 -8.43 7.36
N ASP A 130 -15.47 -9.62 7.56
CA ASP A 130 -16.90 -9.90 7.37
C ASP A 130 -17.81 -9.24 8.43
N ALA A 131 -17.24 -8.84 9.57
CA ALA A 131 -17.99 -8.23 10.65
C ALA A 131 -18.25 -6.73 10.44
N SER A 132 -17.40 -6.05 9.65
CA SER A 132 -17.54 -4.62 9.33
C SER A 132 -17.54 -4.40 7.82
N VAL A 133 -18.69 -4.62 7.19
CA VAL A 133 -18.86 -4.59 5.75
C VAL A 133 -19.32 -3.21 5.28
N ALA A 134 -18.53 -2.55 4.43
CA ALA A 134 -18.89 -1.29 3.79
C ALA A 134 -19.85 -1.49 2.59
N ASN A 135 -19.72 -2.63 1.89
CA ASN A 135 -20.53 -2.98 0.72
C ASN A 135 -20.97 -4.45 0.78
N ARG A 136 -22.18 -4.68 1.24
CA ARG A 136 -22.76 -6.03 1.39
C ARG A 136 -22.99 -6.73 0.03
N HIS A 137 -23.31 -5.98 -1.01
CA HIS A 137 -23.49 -6.55 -2.36
C HIS A 137 -22.16 -7.07 -2.91
N ALA A 138 -21.06 -6.34 -2.68
CA ALA A 138 -19.72 -6.81 -3.05
C ALA A 138 -19.31 -8.04 -2.24
N LEU A 139 -19.61 -8.09 -0.95
CA LEU A 139 -19.32 -9.27 -0.12
C LEU A 139 -20.04 -10.52 -0.62
N ASN A 140 -21.35 -10.41 -0.87
CA ASN A 140 -22.12 -11.55 -1.35
C ASN A 140 -21.63 -12.05 -2.71
N TRP A 141 -21.29 -11.13 -3.60
CA TRP A 141 -20.68 -11.46 -4.88
C TRP A 141 -19.31 -12.15 -4.70
N TYR A 142 -18.44 -11.59 -3.86
CA TYR A 142 -17.10 -12.12 -3.58
C TYR A 142 -17.16 -13.55 -3.04
N ARG A 143 -18.03 -13.80 -2.07
CA ARG A 143 -18.23 -15.16 -1.51
C ARG A 143 -18.65 -16.17 -2.57
N GLY A 144 -19.47 -15.76 -3.54
CA GLY A 144 -19.84 -16.60 -4.69
C GLY A 144 -18.70 -16.74 -5.70
N ALA A 145 -17.95 -15.68 -5.95
CA ALA A 145 -16.85 -15.66 -6.91
C ALA A 145 -15.69 -16.55 -6.45
N ILE A 146 -15.26 -16.48 -5.20
CA ILE A 146 -14.16 -17.28 -4.65
C ILE A 146 -14.49 -18.78 -4.61
N LYS A 147 -15.78 -19.14 -4.45
CA LYS A 147 -16.22 -20.53 -4.51
C LYS A 147 -16.15 -21.10 -5.93
N ARG A 148 -16.42 -20.27 -6.95
CA ARG A 148 -16.38 -20.68 -8.36
C ARG A 148 -14.97 -20.72 -8.92
N ASP A 149 -14.14 -19.77 -8.52
CA ASP A 149 -12.77 -19.63 -8.99
C ASP A 149 -11.86 -19.15 -7.83
N PRO A 150 -11.36 -20.11 -7.01
CA PRO A 150 -10.46 -19.77 -5.90
C PRO A 150 -9.13 -19.15 -6.36
N LEU A 151 -8.70 -19.42 -7.59
CA LEU A 151 -7.44 -18.91 -8.13
C LEU A 151 -7.53 -17.44 -8.61
N ALA A 152 -8.75 -16.90 -8.73
CA ALA A 152 -8.95 -15.49 -9.09
C ALA A 152 -8.65 -14.52 -7.93
N PHE A 153 -8.46 -15.05 -6.71
CA PHE A 153 -8.21 -14.27 -5.51
C PHE A 153 -7.06 -14.88 -4.68
N PRO A 154 -6.21 -14.03 -4.08
CA PRO A 154 -6.16 -12.57 -4.25
C PRO A 154 -5.91 -12.18 -5.71
N THR A 155 -6.27 -10.96 -6.09
CA THR A 155 -6.07 -10.47 -7.47
C THR A 155 -4.60 -10.26 -7.80
N ASP A 156 -3.78 -10.09 -6.77
CA ASP A 156 -2.32 -9.98 -6.82
C ASP A 156 -1.72 -10.26 -5.44
N VAL A 157 -0.42 -10.50 -5.37
CA VAL A 157 0.31 -10.69 -4.13
C VAL A 157 1.09 -9.41 -3.81
N PHE A 158 0.95 -8.95 -2.55
CA PHE A 158 1.75 -7.85 -2.03
C PHE A 158 3.07 -8.40 -1.49
N GLU A 159 4.16 -8.17 -2.22
CA GLU A 159 5.51 -8.59 -1.83
C GLU A 159 6.42 -7.38 -1.72
N ILE A 160 7.21 -7.35 -0.64
CA ILE A 160 8.31 -6.41 -0.47
C ILE A 160 9.55 -7.09 -1.05
N ILE A 161 10.14 -6.46 -2.07
CA ILE A 161 11.43 -6.90 -2.62
C ILE A 161 12.50 -6.35 -1.68
N GLU A 162 13.05 -7.23 -0.84
CA GLU A 162 14.21 -6.87 -0.05
C GLU A 162 15.38 -6.60 -1.00
N PRO A 163 16.14 -5.49 -0.83
CA PRO A 163 17.37 -5.32 -1.56
C PRO A 163 18.26 -6.52 -1.22
N GLN A 164 18.72 -7.27 -2.24
CA GLN A 164 19.66 -8.34 -2.04
C GLN A 164 20.81 -7.76 -1.21
N SER A 165 20.95 -8.21 0.02
CA SER A 165 22.09 -7.88 0.87
C SER A 165 23.34 -8.19 0.06
N ALA A 166 24.21 -7.20 -0.08
CA ALA A 166 25.51 -7.40 -0.70
C ALA A 166 26.09 -8.71 -0.18
N ILE A 167 26.51 -9.59 -1.09
CA ILE A 167 27.13 -10.87 -0.78
C ILE A 167 28.17 -10.59 0.34
N PRO A 168 28.09 -11.23 1.49
CA PRO A 168 29.08 -11.01 2.52
C PRO A 168 30.44 -11.38 1.90
N VAL A 169 31.32 -10.38 1.75
CA VAL A 169 32.69 -10.63 1.33
C VAL A 169 33.32 -11.46 2.43
N SER A 170 33.52 -12.75 2.14
CA SER A 170 34.23 -13.64 3.02
C SER A 170 35.71 -13.22 3.05
N TRP A 171 36.18 -12.80 4.17
CA TRP A 171 37.59 -12.44 4.39
C TRP A 171 38.56 -13.65 4.39
N SER A 172 38.10 -14.83 3.94
CA SER A 172 38.88 -16.07 3.92
C SER A 172 39.88 -16.21 2.77
N ASP A 173 39.91 -15.27 1.82
CA ASP A 173 40.78 -15.36 0.64
C ASP A 173 41.95 -14.35 0.63
N VAL A 174 42.55 -14.10 1.80
CA VAL A 174 43.86 -13.43 1.83
C VAL A 174 44.90 -14.51 1.78
N PRO A 175 45.72 -14.67 0.72
CA PRO A 175 46.83 -15.59 0.70
C PRO A 175 47.85 -15.17 1.77
N SER A 176 48.17 -16.06 2.67
CA SER A 176 49.26 -15.88 3.62
C SER A 176 50.55 -15.80 2.81
N GLU A 177 51.14 -14.63 2.67
CA GLU A 177 52.45 -14.48 2.09
C GLU A 177 53.50 -15.19 2.99
N VAL A 178 54.25 -16.01 2.31
CA VAL A 178 55.30 -16.86 2.74
C VAL A 178 56.41 -16.03 3.41
N SER A 179 56.76 -16.38 4.61
CA SER A 179 58.00 -15.94 5.27
C SER A 179 59.22 -16.46 4.49
N ALA A 180 59.93 -15.59 3.83
CA ALA A 180 61.23 -15.87 3.25
C ALA A 180 62.26 -15.95 4.38
N THR A 181 62.72 -17.15 4.67
CA THR A 181 63.97 -17.39 5.43
C THR A 181 65.13 -17.07 4.51
N GLY A 182 65.87 -16.02 4.84
CA GLY A 182 67.22 -15.78 4.30
C GLY A 182 68.20 -16.33 5.30
N GLY A 183 69.10 -17.14 4.80
CA GLY A 183 70.25 -17.66 5.53
C GLY A 183 71.39 -16.65 5.77
#